data_16cf96d32871cac4b42acdd7f656a997
#
_entry.id   16cf96d32871cac4b42acdd7f656a997
#
_cell.length_a   1.000
_cell.length_b   1.000
_cell.length_c   1.000
_cell.angle_alpha   90.00
_cell.angle_beta   90.00
_cell.angle_gamma   90.00
#
_symmetry.space_group_name_H-M   'P 1'
#
loop_
_entity.id
_entity.type
_entity.pdbx_description
1 polymer ?
#
loop_
_entity_poly.entity_id
_entity_poly.type
_entity_poly.pdbx_seq_one_letter_code
_entity_poly.pdbx_strand_id
1 'polypeptide(L)'
;RGLGDVYKRQFLKVLDEEVTPHNRPEDVLLIFSGGEVLVRSDLEEAGREVTRRGYAWGMVTNGLALDADRLRSLMDAGLRSISISFDGFEDAHNYIRRNPRSFEKALDAIRLIVREPRLTYDVITCVTSPMVARLEEFKELLIAEGVKYWRIFSIFPVGRAKDDPTLAVTDAQFREVLEFIKRTRKEGRIDLSYACEGFLGGYEGEVRDDFYQCAAGVSAASIRVDGAISGCTSIRANFHQGNIYRDSFWDVWQNRFDKFRDREWARKGECADCKMWRFCLGGGMHLHDDQEHLMYCHYKRLQ
;
A
#
# COMPACT_ATOMS: atom_id res chain seq x y z
N ARG A 1 -11.24 -16.66 -17.77
CA ARG A 1 -10.50 -15.91 -18.84
C ARG A 1 -11.26 -14.67 -19.34
N GLY A 2 -12.60 -14.70 -19.53
CA GLY A 2 -13.36 -13.59 -20.14
C GLY A 2 -13.48 -12.30 -19.33
N LEU A 3 -13.59 -12.37 -18.00
CA LEU A 3 -13.76 -11.18 -17.14
C LEU A 3 -12.49 -10.31 -17.08
N GLY A 4 -11.30 -10.90 -17.12
CA GLY A 4 -10.03 -10.16 -17.12
C GLY A 4 -9.86 -9.28 -18.37
N ASP A 5 -10.23 -9.78 -19.54
CA ASP A 5 -10.12 -9.05 -20.80
C ASP A 5 -11.16 -7.91 -20.91
N VAL A 6 -12.36 -8.12 -20.38
CA VAL A 6 -13.40 -7.08 -20.34
C VAL A 6 -12.95 -5.94 -19.40
N TYR A 7 -12.48 -6.27 -18.21
CA TYR A 7 -11.96 -5.30 -17.25
C TYR A 7 -10.76 -4.51 -17.84
N LYS A 8 -9.78 -5.20 -18.43
CA LYS A 8 -8.61 -4.57 -19.04
C LYS A 8 -9.01 -3.56 -20.11
N ARG A 9 -9.90 -3.97 -21.04
CA ARG A 9 -10.38 -3.06 -22.11
C ARG A 9 -11.10 -1.85 -21.54
N GLN A 10 -11.98 -2.04 -20.56
CA GLN A 10 -12.70 -0.93 -19.94
C GLN A 10 -11.77 0.01 -19.19
N PHE A 11 -10.79 -0.53 -18.46
CA PHE A 11 -9.79 0.28 -17.77
C PHE A 11 -8.95 1.11 -18.75
N LEU A 12 -8.47 0.51 -19.86
CA LEU A 12 -7.72 1.22 -20.89
C LEU A 12 -8.56 2.31 -21.57
N LYS A 13 -9.86 2.05 -21.77
CA LYS A 13 -10.79 3.06 -22.27
C LYS A 13 -10.92 4.25 -21.31
N VAL A 14 -11.03 4.00 -20.01
CA VAL A 14 -11.02 5.07 -19.00
C VAL A 14 -9.73 5.90 -19.07
N LEU A 15 -8.56 5.27 -19.24
CA LEU A 15 -7.32 6.01 -19.42
C LEU A 15 -7.36 6.90 -20.67
N ASP A 16 -7.76 6.34 -21.80
CA ASP A 16 -7.75 7.04 -23.09
C ASP A 16 -8.77 8.19 -23.15
N GLU A 17 -10.00 7.96 -22.69
CA GLU A 17 -11.12 8.87 -22.87
C GLU A 17 -11.35 9.82 -21.69
N GLU A 18 -10.89 9.45 -20.48
CA GLU A 18 -11.28 10.17 -19.28
C GLU A 18 -10.10 10.65 -18.42
N VAL A 19 -8.94 10.00 -18.46
CA VAL A 19 -7.76 10.43 -17.67
C VAL A 19 -6.81 11.26 -18.53
N THR A 20 -6.41 10.76 -19.71
CA THR A 20 -5.47 11.43 -20.61
C THR A 20 -5.92 12.83 -21.05
N PRO A 21 -7.23 13.12 -21.30
CA PRO A 21 -7.66 14.48 -21.65
C PRO A 21 -7.44 15.54 -20.56
N HIS A 22 -7.26 15.11 -19.32
CA HIS A 22 -7.18 15.98 -18.14
C HIS A 22 -5.83 15.93 -17.42
N ASN A 23 -4.98 14.95 -17.73
CA ASN A 23 -3.69 14.76 -17.07
C ASN A 23 -2.65 14.35 -18.10
N ARG A 24 -1.43 14.83 -17.94
CA ARG A 24 -0.31 14.27 -18.70
C ARG A 24 -0.01 12.87 -18.20
N PRO A 25 0.14 11.86 -19.08
CA PRO A 25 0.40 10.48 -18.64
C PRO A 25 1.62 10.34 -17.71
N GLU A 26 2.66 11.14 -17.92
CA GLU A 26 3.88 11.15 -17.11
C GLU A 26 3.68 11.64 -15.67
N ASP A 27 2.57 12.33 -15.39
CA ASP A 27 2.22 12.80 -14.04
C ASP A 27 1.36 11.76 -13.27
N VAL A 28 1.02 10.64 -13.90
CA VAL A 28 0.16 9.60 -13.31
C VAL A 28 0.92 8.28 -13.20
N LEU A 29 1.09 7.81 -11.98
CA LEU A 29 1.63 6.47 -11.71
C LEU A 29 0.50 5.46 -11.54
N LEU A 30 0.50 4.40 -12.32
CA LEU A 30 -0.45 3.31 -12.21
C LEU A 30 0.14 2.16 -11.38
N ILE A 31 -0.50 1.80 -10.27
CA ILE A 31 -0.06 0.70 -9.42
C ILE A 31 -1.01 -0.49 -9.57
N PHE A 32 -0.50 -1.58 -10.13
CA PHE A 32 -1.22 -2.85 -10.16
C PHE A 32 -1.11 -3.52 -8.78
N SER A 33 -2.25 -3.74 -8.17
CA SER A 33 -2.38 -4.30 -6.83
C SER A 33 -3.63 -5.19 -6.77
N GLY A 34 -3.94 -5.72 -5.61
CA GLY A 34 -5.12 -6.56 -5.40
C GLY A 34 -4.79 -7.80 -4.60
N GLY A 35 -5.23 -8.99 -5.04
CA GLY A 35 -4.86 -10.25 -4.41
C GLY A 35 -3.36 -10.53 -4.61
N GLU A 36 -3.00 -11.09 -5.76
CA GLU A 36 -1.60 -11.21 -6.19
C GLU A 36 -1.54 -10.95 -7.71
N VAL A 37 -0.79 -9.94 -8.10
CA VAL A 37 -0.75 -9.49 -9.51
C VAL A 37 -0.04 -10.49 -10.42
N LEU A 38 0.96 -11.20 -9.92
CA LEU A 38 1.74 -12.17 -10.70
C LEU A 38 0.99 -13.45 -11.10
N VAL A 39 -0.22 -13.67 -10.55
CA VAL A 39 -1.09 -14.76 -11.01
C VAL A 39 -1.83 -14.44 -12.32
N ARG A 40 -1.80 -13.15 -12.75
CA ARG A 40 -2.40 -12.76 -14.04
C ARG A 40 -1.52 -13.25 -15.20
N SER A 41 -2.15 -13.88 -16.16
CA SER A 41 -1.47 -14.35 -17.40
C SER A 41 -1.30 -13.25 -18.45
N ASP A 42 -1.98 -12.09 -18.28
CA ASP A 42 -1.97 -10.97 -19.22
C ASP A 42 -1.31 -9.71 -18.62
N LEU A 43 -0.53 -9.86 -17.53
CA LEU A 43 0.07 -8.73 -16.81
C LEU A 43 1.04 -7.94 -17.70
N GLU A 44 1.92 -8.62 -18.43
CA GLU A 44 2.87 -7.98 -19.34
C GLU A 44 2.17 -7.29 -20.51
N GLU A 45 1.09 -7.88 -21.03
CA GLU A 45 0.30 -7.24 -22.07
C GLU A 45 -0.33 -5.94 -21.53
N ALA A 46 -0.93 -5.99 -20.35
CA ALA A 46 -1.49 -4.82 -19.68
C ALA A 46 -0.42 -3.74 -19.43
N GLY A 47 0.77 -4.15 -18.97
CA GLY A 47 1.92 -3.26 -18.76
C GLY A 47 2.37 -2.56 -20.05
N ARG A 48 2.51 -3.32 -21.15
CA ARG A 48 2.84 -2.75 -22.48
C ARG A 48 1.79 -1.74 -22.97
N GLU A 49 0.50 -2.06 -22.79
CA GLU A 49 -0.59 -1.16 -23.19
C GLU A 49 -0.59 0.15 -22.39
N VAL A 50 -0.29 0.09 -21.11
CA VAL A 50 -0.15 1.25 -20.23
C VAL A 50 1.09 2.08 -20.62
N THR A 51 2.23 1.42 -20.83
CA THR A 51 3.50 2.07 -21.23
C THR A 51 3.39 2.74 -22.60
N ARG A 52 2.70 2.11 -23.56
CA ARG A 52 2.47 2.68 -24.90
C ARG A 52 1.66 3.98 -24.85
N ARG A 53 0.84 4.16 -23.83
CA ARG A 53 0.08 5.39 -23.57
C ARG A 53 0.86 6.47 -22.82
N GLY A 54 2.14 6.19 -22.49
CA GLY A 54 3.01 7.13 -21.78
C GLY A 54 2.94 7.05 -20.26
N TYR A 55 2.10 6.18 -19.70
CA TYR A 55 2.00 6.02 -18.24
C TYR A 55 3.14 5.20 -17.67
N ALA A 56 3.71 5.65 -16.55
CA ALA A 56 4.54 4.82 -15.71
C ALA A 56 3.66 3.84 -14.91
N TRP A 57 4.17 2.61 -14.70
CA TRP A 57 3.45 1.66 -13.87
C TRP A 57 4.35 0.89 -12.91
N GLY A 58 3.75 0.46 -11.83
CA GLY A 58 4.37 -0.34 -10.80
C GLY A 58 3.43 -1.43 -10.29
N MET A 59 3.92 -2.24 -9.36
CA MET A 59 3.11 -3.29 -8.74
C MET A 59 3.47 -3.54 -7.28
N VAL A 60 2.51 -4.14 -6.56
CA VAL A 60 2.72 -4.70 -5.22
C VAL A 60 2.52 -6.21 -5.30
N THR A 61 3.49 -6.98 -4.82
CA THR A 61 3.48 -8.44 -4.91
C THR A 61 4.00 -9.12 -3.63
N ASN A 62 3.61 -10.37 -3.44
CA ASN A 62 4.20 -11.24 -2.41
C ASN A 62 5.51 -11.90 -2.84
N GLY A 63 5.97 -11.71 -4.08
CA GLY A 63 7.21 -12.24 -4.62
C GLY A 63 7.20 -13.73 -4.98
N LEU A 64 6.17 -14.49 -4.60
CA LEU A 64 6.14 -15.96 -4.73
C LEU A 64 6.37 -16.47 -6.16
N ALA A 65 5.88 -15.74 -7.16
CA ALA A 65 5.95 -16.08 -8.57
C ALA A 65 6.90 -15.17 -9.37
N LEU A 66 7.82 -14.49 -8.70
CA LEU A 66 8.82 -13.63 -9.35
C LEU A 66 10.16 -14.36 -9.45
N ASP A 67 10.53 -14.73 -10.64
CA ASP A 67 11.86 -15.20 -10.99
C ASP A 67 12.56 -14.22 -11.96
N ALA A 68 13.81 -14.54 -12.35
CA ALA A 68 14.60 -13.66 -13.19
C ALA A 68 13.99 -13.46 -14.59
N ASP A 69 13.40 -14.50 -15.18
CA ASP A 69 12.77 -14.41 -16.49
C ASP A 69 11.48 -13.59 -16.44
N ARG A 70 10.70 -13.80 -15.39
CA ARG A 70 9.48 -13.01 -15.15
C ARG A 70 9.80 -11.53 -14.90
N LEU A 71 10.81 -11.23 -14.08
CA LEU A 71 11.24 -9.84 -13.84
C LEU A 71 11.67 -9.18 -15.15
N ARG A 72 12.50 -9.87 -15.96
CA ARG A 72 12.92 -9.35 -17.27
C ARG A 72 11.72 -9.05 -18.17
N SER A 73 10.79 -9.99 -18.29
CA SER A 73 9.56 -9.82 -19.09
C SER A 73 8.71 -8.64 -18.65
N LEU A 74 8.59 -8.43 -17.33
CA LEU A 74 7.87 -7.27 -16.77
C LEU A 74 8.60 -5.95 -17.02
N MET A 75 9.94 -5.95 -16.91
CA MET A 75 10.77 -4.77 -17.24
C MET A 75 10.64 -4.41 -18.72
N ASP A 76 10.64 -5.40 -19.62
CA ASP A 76 10.44 -5.21 -21.06
C ASP A 76 9.01 -4.71 -21.37
N ALA A 77 8.04 -5.03 -20.51
CA ALA A 77 6.68 -4.50 -20.56
C ALA A 77 6.54 -3.10 -19.95
N GLY A 78 7.63 -2.52 -19.43
CA GLY A 78 7.68 -1.15 -18.91
C GLY A 78 7.52 -1.01 -17.40
N LEU A 79 7.67 -2.09 -16.61
CA LEU A 79 7.68 -1.99 -15.14
C LEU A 79 8.74 -1.01 -14.66
N ARG A 80 8.36 -0.06 -13.78
CA ARG A 80 9.26 0.94 -13.20
C ARG A 80 9.32 0.91 -11.67
N SER A 81 8.29 0.35 -11.02
CA SER A 81 8.23 0.32 -9.57
C SER A 81 7.70 -1.02 -9.06
N ILE A 82 8.28 -1.53 -7.98
CA ILE A 82 7.84 -2.77 -7.34
C ILE A 82 7.96 -2.68 -5.83
N SER A 83 6.89 -3.09 -5.13
CA SER A 83 6.92 -3.30 -3.69
C SER A 83 6.79 -4.80 -3.40
N ILE A 84 7.73 -5.35 -2.62
CA ILE A 84 7.68 -6.76 -2.19
C ILE A 84 7.30 -6.84 -0.72
N SER A 85 6.26 -7.63 -0.43
CA SER A 85 5.86 -7.89 0.95
C SER A 85 6.79 -8.92 1.60
N PHE A 86 7.41 -8.54 2.73
CA PHE A 86 8.33 -9.41 3.49
C PHE A 86 8.15 -9.13 5.00
N ASP A 87 7.36 -9.96 5.70
CA ASP A 87 6.79 -9.62 6.99
C ASP A 87 7.58 -10.13 8.19
N GLY A 88 8.77 -10.67 7.98
CA GLY A 88 9.62 -11.19 9.03
C GLY A 88 10.44 -12.40 8.60
N PHE A 89 10.99 -13.11 9.57
CA PHE A 89 11.73 -14.35 9.34
C PHE A 89 10.81 -15.48 8.88
N GLU A 90 11.40 -16.60 8.50
CA GLU A 90 10.72 -17.72 7.83
C GLU A 90 9.46 -18.18 8.57
N ASP A 91 9.57 -18.36 9.88
CA ASP A 91 8.47 -18.77 10.75
C ASP A 91 7.28 -17.79 10.70
N ALA A 92 7.55 -16.51 10.94
CA ALA A 92 6.54 -15.46 10.96
C ALA A 92 5.97 -15.20 9.56
N HIS A 93 6.84 -15.06 8.55
CA HIS A 93 6.41 -14.77 7.19
C HIS A 93 5.56 -15.90 6.59
N ASN A 94 6.03 -17.15 6.70
CA ASN A 94 5.31 -18.32 6.19
C ASN A 94 3.95 -18.52 6.91
N TYR A 95 3.89 -18.23 8.21
CA TYR A 95 2.63 -18.25 8.97
C TYR A 95 1.62 -17.24 8.44
N ILE A 96 2.00 -15.96 8.34
CA ILE A 96 1.12 -14.88 7.84
C ILE A 96 0.66 -15.16 6.41
N ARG A 97 1.57 -15.61 5.55
CA ARG A 97 1.30 -15.87 4.13
C ARG A 97 0.62 -17.21 3.88
N ARG A 98 0.57 -18.10 4.90
CA ARG A 98 0.00 -19.46 4.82
C ARG A 98 0.62 -20.30 3.68
N ASN A 99 1.93 -20.15 3.49
CA ASN A 99 2.67 -20.89 2.49
C ASN A 99 4.11 -21.12 2.98
N PRO A 100 4.55 -22.40 3.10
CA PRO A 100 5.86 -22.73 3.66
C PRO A 100 7.05 -22.28 2.79
N ARG A 101 6.81 -21.85 1.55
CA ARG A 101 7.85 -21.37 0.62
C ARG A 101 7.84 -19.85 0.47
N SER A 102 6.95 -19.14 1.17
CA SER A 102 6.81 -17.69 0.99
C SER A 102 8.05 -16.91 1.33
N PHE A 103 8.72 -17.26 2.44
CA PHE A 103 9.94 -16.59 2.88
C PHE A 103 11.06 -16.73 1.85
N GLU A 104 11.40 -17.97 1.48
CA GLU A 104 12.43 -18.26 0.49
C GLU A 104 12.18 -17.51 -0.83
N LYS A 105 10.96 -17.62 -1.35
CA LYS A 105 10.60 -17.01 -2.63
C LYS A 105 10.58 -15.48 -2.59
N ALA A 106 10.09 -14.87 -1.51
CA ALA A 106 10.13 -13.42 -1.34
C ALA A 106 11.57 -12.92 -1.21
N LEU A 107 12.43 -13.65 -0.50
CA LEU A 107 13.85 -13.32 -0.37
C LEU A 107 14.58 -13.42 -1.72
N ASP A 108 14.34 -14.48 -2.51
CA ASP A 108 14.87 -14.60 -3.87
C ASP A 108 14.41 -13.44 -4.76
N ALA A 109 13.13 -13.07 -4.67
CA ALA A 109 12.59 -11.93 -5.40
C ALA A 109 13.24 -10.60 -4.98
N ILE A 110 13.49 -10.39 -3.68
CA ILE A 110 14.23 -9.23 -3.18
C ILE A 110 15.65 -9.18 -3.77
N ARG A 111 16.37 -10.30 -3.76
CA ARG A 111 17.73 -10.41 -4.35
C ARG A 111 17.77 -10.06 -5.84
N LEU A 112 16.69 -10.30 -6.57
CA LEU A 112 16.58 -9.90 -7.98
C LEU A 112 16.39 -8.39 -8.12
N ILE A 113 15.44 -7.79 -7.38
CA ILE A 113 15.08 -6.38 -7.57
C ILE A 113 16.16 -5.42 -7.06
N VAL A 114 16.89 -5.76 -6.01
CA VAL A 114 17.97 -4.92 -5.47
C VAL A 114 19.14 -4.75 -6.44
N ARG A 115 19.28 -5.64 -7.42
CA ARG A 115 20.31 -5.65 -8.46
C ARG A 115 19.89 -4.94 -9.75
N GLU A 116 18.61 -4.52 -9.86
CA GLU A 116 18.10 -3.87 -11.07
C GLU A 116 18.08 -2.33 -10.89
N PRO A 117 19.08 -1.60 -11.41
CA PRO A 117 19.23 -0.16 -11.15
C PRO A 117 18.16 0.72 -11.80
N ARG A 118 17.39 0.16 -12.77
CA ARG A 118 16.32 0.88 -13.47
C ARG A 118 14.98 0.80 -12.75
N LEU A 119 14.94 0.05 -11.64
CA LEU A 119 13.70 -0.23 -10.92
C LEU A 119 13.67 0.52 -9.59
N THR A 120 12.66 1.33 -9.38
CA THR A 120 12.34 1.86 -8.06
C THR A 120 11.67 0.73 -7.26
N TYR A 121 12.18 0.47 -6.07
CA TYR A 121 11.63 -0.61 -5.25
C TYR A 121 11.56 -0.24 -3.78
N ASP A 122 10.72 -0.93 -3.05
CA ASP A 122 10.78 -1.02 -1.59
C ASP A 122 10.36 -2.41 -1.09
N VAL A 123 10.85 -2.75 0.10
CA VAL A 123 10.39 -3.89 0.87
C VAL A 123 9.35 -3.41 1.86
N ILE A 124 8.22 -4.09 1.91
CA ILE A 124 7.12 -3.74 2.81
C ILE A 124 6.99 -4.81 3.89
N THR A 125 7.00 -4.39 5.15
CA THR A 125 6.81 -5.27 6.31
C THR A 125 5.56 -4.88 7.09
N CYS A 126 4.61 -5.79 7.22
CA CYS A 126 3.49 -5.66 8.14
C CYS A 126 3.94 -6.23 9.50
N VAL A 127 4.33 -5.33 10.44
CA VAL A 127 4.87 -5.74 11.73
C VAL A 127 3.80 -6.35 12.62
N THR A 128 4.11 -7.52 13.16
CA THR A 128 3.29 -8.23 14.14
C THR A 128 3.94 -8.23 15.52
N SER A 129 3.15 -8.47 16.56
CA SER A 129 3.63 -8.49 17.95
C SER A 129 4.88 -9.37 18.17
N PRO A 130 4.95 -10.62 17.65
CA PRO A 130 6.16 -11.44 17.78
C PRO A 130 7.40 -10.88 17.06
N MET A 131 7.20 -10.06 16.03
CA MET A 131 8.30 -9.48 15.26
C MET A 131 8.94 -8.25 15.88
N VAL A 132 8.25 -7.56 16.82
CA VAL A 132 8.76 -6.32 17.41
C VAL A 132 10.13 -6.51 18.04
N ALA A 133 10.31 -7.55 18.84
CA ALA A 133 11.59 -7.85 19.50
C ALA A 133 12.72 -8.27 18.52
N ARG A 134 12.38 -8.57 17.28
CA ARG A 134 13.32 -9.05 16.25
C ARG A 134 13.58 -8.03 15.14
N LEU A 135 13.07 -6.81 15.25
CA LEU A 135 13.22 -5.78 14.20
C LEU A 135 14.68 -5.42 13.92
N GLU A 136 15.53 -5.40 14.97
CA GLU A 136 16.95 -5.10 14.80
C GLU A 136 17.66 -6.21 13.99
N GLU A 137 17.42 -7.47 14.33
CA GLU A 137 17.94 -8.63 13.59
C GLU A 137 17.42 -8.65 12.14
N PHE A 138 16.15 -8.31 11.96
CA PHE A 138 15.52 -8.26 10.62
C PHE A 138 16.08 -7.12 9.76
N LYS A 139 16.37 -5.97 10.36
CA LYS A 139 17.08 -4.86 9.71
C LYS A 139 18.43 -5.33 9.15
N GLU A 140 19.22 -6.03 9.98
CA GLU A 140 20.53 -6.53 9.56
C GLU A 140 20.42 -7.55 8.41
N LEU A 141 19.40 -8.40 8.41
CA LEU A 141 19.10 -9.29 7.27
C LEU A 141 18.84 -8.47 6.00
N LEU A 142 17.95 -7.47 6.06
CA LEU A 142 17.62 -6.66 4.89
C LEU A 142 18.84 -5.90 4.34
N ILE A 143 19.67 -5.35 5.23
CA ILE A 143 20.91 -4.67 4.85
C ILE A 143 21.89 -5.65 4.19
N ALA A 144 22.07 -6.85 4.75
CA ALA A 144 22.94 -7.88 4.19
C ALA A 144 22.49 -8.34 2.79
N GLU A 145 21.18 -8.33 2.53
CA GLU A 145 20.61 -8.64 1.21
C GLU A 145 20.64 -7.45 0.24
N GLY A 146 21.16 -6.30 0.67
CA GLY A 146 21.32 -5.09 -0.16
C GLY A 146 20.08 -4.23 -0.29
N VAL A 147 19.08 -4.41 0.57
CA VAL A 147 17.86 -3.60 0.58
C VAL A 147 18.21 -2.16 1.01
N LYS A 148 17.79 -1.19 0.22
CA LYS A 148 17.98 0.25 0.49
C LYS A 148 16.72 0.94 1.01
N TYR A 149 15.55 0.47 0.60
CA TYR A 149 14.26 1.10 0.91
C TYR A 149 13.35 0.10 1.61
N TRP A 150 12.98 0.42 2.83
CA TRP A 150 12.14 -0.41 3.69
C TRP A 150 10.98 0.41 4.26
N ARG A 151 9.77 -0.12 4.20
CA ARG A 151 8.59 0.53 4.73
C ARG A 151 7.84 -0.39 5.67
N ILE A 152 7.55 0.13 6.86
CA ILE A 152 6.83 -0.61 7.90
C ILE A 152 5.38 -0.17 7.96
N PHE A 153 4.49 -1.16 8.00
CA PHE A 153 3.08 -1.04 8.37
C PHE A 153 2.86 -1.74 9.71
N SER A 154 1.95 -1.26 10.54
CA SER A 154 1.42 -2.05 11.63
C SER A 154 0.33 -3.01 11.12
N ILE A 155 0.19 -4.15 11.78
CA ILE A 155 -0.91 -5.05 11.43
C ILE A 155 -2.22 -4.43 11.86
N PHE A 156 -3.18 -4.42 10.95
CA PHE A 156 -4.48 -3.81 11.16
C PHE A 156 -5.53 -4.91 11.42
N PRO A 157 -6.42 -4.78 12.43
CA PRO A 157 -7.34 -5.84 12.86
C PRO A 157 -8.51 -6.01 11.91
N VAL A 158 -8.23 -6.30 10.63
CA VAL A 158 -9.22 -6.52 9.56
C VAL A 158 -8.87 -7.78 8.80
N GLY A 159 -9.89 -8.45 8.27
CA GLY A 159 -9.72 -9.70 7.56
C GLY A 159 -9.12 -10.77 8.48
N ARG A 160 -8.14 -11.52 8.03
CA ARG A 160 -7.52 -12.62 8.79
C ARG A 160 -6.84 -12.17 10.10
N ALA A 161 -6.34 -10.94 10.15
CA ALA A 161 -5.72 -10.42 11.37
C ALA A 161 -6.73 -10.15 12.49
N LYS A 162 -8.03 -9.99 12.18
CA LYS A 162 -9.10 -9.90 13.16
C LYS A 162 -9.29 -11.20 13.92
N ASP A 163 -9.03 -12.32 13.25
CA ASP A 163 -9.25 -13.67 13.79
C ASP A 163 -8.05 -14.16 14.61
N ASP A 164 -6.93 -13.43 14.60
CA ASP A 164 -5.70 -13.77 15.33
C ASP A 164 -5.16 -12.56 16.10
N PRO A 165 -5.67 -12.32 17.31
CA PRO A 165 -5.24 -11.18 18.13
C PRO A 165 -3.77 -11.26 18.57
N THR A 166 -3.11 -12.42 18.48
CA THR A 166 -1.69 -12.57 18.83
C THR A 166 -0.77 -11.84 17.86
N LEU A 167 -1.26 -11.51 16.68
CA LEU A 167 -0.52 -10.73 15.69
C LEU A 167 -0.53 -9.22 16.00
N ALA A 168 -1.54 -8.74 16.73
CA ALA A 168 -1.70 -7.32 16.99
C ALA A 168 -0.60 -6.78 17.91
N VAL A 169 0.02 -5.66 17.52
CA VAL A 169 0.98 -4.96 18.38
C VAL A 169 0.25 -4.22 19.51
N THR A 170 0.77 -4.28 20.74
CA THR A 170 0.29 -3.47 21.86
C THR A 170 0.69 -2.00 21.69
N ASP A 171 0.13 -1.10 22.52
CA ASP A 171 0.50 0.32 22.46
C ASP A 171 1.98 0.55 22.84
N ALA A 172 2.51 -0.23 23.80
CA ALA A 172 3.92 -0.21 24.13
C ALA A 172 4.79 -0.68 22.95
N GLN A 173 4.44 -1.78 22.33
CA GLN A 173 5.13 -2.28 21.14
C GLN A 173 5.02 -1.31 19.94
N PHE A 174 3.87 -0.64 19.78
CA PHE A 174 3.72 0.35 18.73
C PHE A 174 4.69 1.52 18.91
N ARG A 175 4.85 2.02 20.16
CA ARG A 175 5.88 3.03 20.46
C ARG A 175 7.29 2.50 20.20
N GLU A 176 7.57 1.25 20.57
CA GLU A 176 8.86 0.60 20.32
C GLU A 176 9.19 0.53 18.82
N VAL A 177 8.20 0.20 17.97
CA VAL A 177 8.35 0.23 16.51
C VAL A 177 8.70 1.63 16.02
N LEU A 178 8.00 2.68 16.47
CA LEU A 178 8.29 4.05 16.05
C LEU A 178 9.68 4.52 16.52
N GLU A 179 10.09 4.20 17.75
CA GLU A 179 11.43 4.49 18.24
C GLU A 179 12.51 3.72 17.46
N PHE A 180 12.23 2.47 17.09
CA PHE A 180 13.11 1.69 16.21
C PHE A 180 13.28 2.38 14.86
N ILE A 181 12.19 2.80 14.20
CA ILE A 181 12.25 3.51 12.92
C ILE A 181 13.08 4.80 13.06
N LYS A 182 12.81 5.59 14.08
CA LYS A 182 13.52 6.84 14.36
C LYS A 182 15.05 6.62 14.54
N ARG A 183 15.46 5.59 15.28
CA ARG A 183 16.87 5.23 15.45
C ARG A 183 17.50 4.77 14.14
N THR A 184 16.85 3.88 13.42
CA THR A 184 17.31 3.34 12.14
C THR A 184 17.49 4.44 11.07
N ARG A 185 16.57 5.41 11.02
CA ARG A 185 16.71 6.58 10.13
C ARG A 185 17.94 7.43 10.47
N LYS A 186 18.25 7.60 11.76
CA LYS A 186 19.47 8.31 12.21
C LYS A 186 20.76 7.57 11.89
N GLU A 187 20.73 6.24 11.87
CA GLU A 187 21.87 5.41 11.45
C GLU A 187 22.18 5.57 9.95
N GLY A 188 21.19 5.79 9.12
CA GLY A 188 21.34 6.05 7.68
C GLY A 188 21.84 4.86 6.85
N ARG A 189 21.76 3.62 7.37
CA ARG A 189 22.22 2.41 6.68
C ARG A 189 21.16 1.84 5.73
N ILE A 190 19.91 2.11 6.01
CA ILE A 190 18.73 1.74 5.21
C ILE A 190 17.71 2.87 5.32
N ASP A 191 17.09 3.23 4.21
CA ASP A 191 16.01 4.21 4.21
C ASP A 191 14.72 3.54 4.70
N LEU A 192 14.39 3.80 5.97
CA LEU A 192 13.24 3.22 6.63
C LEU A 192 12.18 4.27 6.88
N SER A 193 10.92 3.96 6.53
CA SER A 193 9.78 4.83 6.80
C SER A 193 8.57 4.07 7.37
N TYR A 194 7.80 4.76 8.21
CA TYR A 194 6.46 4.30 8.57
C TYR A 194 5.47 4.66 7.47
N ALA A 195 4.58 3.76 7.15
CA ALA A 195 3.62 3.91 6.06
C ALA A 195 2.52 4.96 6.33
N CYS A 196 1.70 5.21 5.31
CA CYS A 196 0.60 6.19 5.34
C CYS A 196 -0.65 5.68 6.10
N GLU A 197 -0.49 5.14 7.32
CA GLU A 197 -1.60 4.52 8.03
C GLU A 197 -2.42 5.50 8.88
N GLY A 198 -1.79 6.45 9.55
CA GLY A 198 -2.47 7.41 10.41
C GLY A 198 -1.55 8.50 10.92
N PHE A 199 -2.13 9.49 11.59
CA PHE A 199 -1.40 10.57 12.21
C PHE A 199 -0.72 10.11 13.51
N LEU A 200 0.56 10.45 13.67
CA LEU A 200 1.43 9.96 14.72
C LEU A 200 1.85 11.03 15.75
N GLY A 201 1.27 12.23 15.68
CA GLY A 201 1.58 13.30 16.63
C GLY A 201 3.04 13.76 16.56
N GLY A 202 3.75 13.66 17.66
CA GLY A 202 5.15 14.10 17.76
C GLY A 202 6.16 13.26 16.96
N TYR A 203 5.75 12.12 16.41
CA TYR A 203 6.60 11.31 15.54
C TYR A 203 6.57 11.74 14.06
N GLU A 204 5.67 12.66 13.68
CA GLU A 204 5.67 13.20 12.31
C GLU A 204 7.01 13.87 12.00
N GLY A 205 7.60 13.58 10.82
CA GLY A 205 8.93 14.02 10.43
C GLY A 205 10.10 13.20 11.03
N GLU A 206 9.85 12.39 12.08
CA GLU A 206 10.87 11.54 12.69
C GLU A 206 10.90 10.13 12.08
N VAL A 207 9.72 9.61 11.68
CA VAL A 207 9.55 8.25 11.18
C VAL A 207 9.14 8.17 9.71
N ARG A 208 8.90 9.30 9.07
CA ARG A 208 8.63 9.50 7.64
C ARG A 208 8.95 10.93 7.24
N ASP A 209 9.13 11.18 5.95
CA ASP A 209 9.56 12.50 5.47
C ASP A 209 8.39 13.49 5.38
N ASP A 210 7.23 13.00 4.93
CA ASP A 210 6.05 13.82 4.75
C ASP A 210 5.16 13.83 5.99
N PHE A 211 4.56 14.98 6.26
CA PHE A 211 3.49 15.08 7.25
C PHE A 211 2.29 14.23 6.80
N TYR A 212 1.65 13.55 7.76
CA TYR A 212 0.55 12.66 7.46
C TYR A 212 -0.58 13.32 6.69
N GLN A 213 -0.91 12.75 5.56
CA GLN A 213 -2.12 13.05 4.79
C GLN A 213 -2.63 11.78 4.11
N CYS A 214 -3.94 11.52 4.23
CA CYS A 214 -4.54 10.42 3.48
C CYS A 214 -4.72 10.83 2.01
N ALA A 215 -3.99 10.19 1.12
CA ALA A 215 -4.03 10.47 -0.33
C ALA A 215 -5.34 10.01 -1.01
N ALA A 216 -6.11 9.11 -0.35
CA ALA A 216 -7.33 8.55 -0.91
C ALA A 216 -8.35 9.64 -1.27
N GLY A 217 -8.76 9.69 -2.54
CA GLY A 217 -9.72 10.66 -3.07
C GLY A 217 -9.19 12.09 -3.23
N VAL A 218 -7.94 12.36 -2.84
CA VAL A 218 -7.26 13.66 -2.99
C VAL A 218 -6.25 13.61 -4.14
N SER A 219 -5.30 12.70 -4.09
CA SER A 219 -4.30 12.46 -5.14
C SER A 219 -4.22 11.00 -5.59
N ALA A 220 -5.02 10.12 -5.00
CA ALA A 220 -5.09 8.71 -5.36
C ALA A 220 -6.55 8.27 -5.53
N ALA A 221 -6.78 7.49 -6.60
CA ALA A 221 -8.03 6.76 -6.83
C ALA A 221 -7.71 5.29 -7.07
N SER A 222 -8.69 4.42 -6.91
CA SER A 222 -8.58 3.02 -7.25
C SER A 222 -9.79 2.53 -8.03
N ILE A 223 -9.52 1.66 -9.01
CA ILE A 223 -10.55 0.94 -9.75
C ILE A 223 -10.38 -0.54 -9.42
N ARG A 224 -11.41 -1.13 -8.86
CA ARG A 224 -11.42 -2.54 -8.47
C ARG A 224 -11.73 -3.44 -9.67
N VAL A 225 -11.46 -4.73 -9.54
CA VAL A 225 -11.70 -5.73 -10.60
C VAL A 225 -13.16 -5.82 -11.04
N ASP A 226 -14.11 -5.45 -10.18
CA ASP A 226 -15.54 -5.35 -10.44
C ASP A 226 -15.96 -3.98 -11.06
N GLY A 227 -14.97 -3.14 -11.35
CA GLY A 227 -15.17 -1.80 -11.90
C GLY A 227 -15.48 -0.72 -10.87
N ALA A 228 -15.64 -1.06 -9.59
CA ALA A 228 -15.96 -0.07 -8.56
C ALA A 228 -14.84 0.95 -8.38
N ILE A 229 -15.22 2.23 -8.29
CA ILE A 229 -14.32 3.38 -8.12
C ILE A 229 -14.26 3.75 -6.64
N SER A 230 -13.06 3.81 -6.06
CA SER A 230 -12.81 4.19 -4.67
C SER A 230 -11.52 5.01 -4.54
N GLY A 231 -11.20 5.50 -3.34
CA GLY A 231 -10.00 6.32 -3.10
C GLY A 231 -8.72 5.49 -2.93
N CYS A 232 -8.80 4.26 -2.43
CA CYS A 232 -7.63 3.43 -2.15
C CYS A 232 -8.00 1.94 -2.10
N THR A 233 -7.10 1.07 -2.54
CA THR A 233 -7.27 -0.40 -2.49
C THR A 233 -7.25 -0.96 -1.07
N SER A 234 -6.73 -0.22 -0.09
CA SER A 234 -6.71 -0.63 1.33
C SER A 234 -8.04 -0.42 2.05
N ILE A 235 -8.97 0.34 1.48
CA ILE A 235 -10.29 0.59 2.07
C ILE A 235 -11.14 -0.66 1.95
N ARG A 236 -11.63 -1.16 3.09
CA ARG A 236 -12.52 -2.34 3.17
C ARG A 236 -13.97 -1.95 3.28
N ALA A 237 -14.27 -0.78 3.88
CA ALA A 237 -15.61 -0.22 3.92
C ALA A 237 -16.17 0.07 2.52
N ASN A 238 -17.49 0.04 2.40
CA ASN A 238 -18.17 0.32 1.14
C ASN A 238 -18.19 1.83 0.83
N PHE A 239 -17.01 2.40 0.61
CA PHE A 239 -16.82 3.80 0.21
C PHE A 239 -16.63 3.93 -1.31
N HIS A 240 -17.38 3.14 -2.08
CA HIS A 240 -17.37 3.22 -3.53
C HIS A 240 -18.18 4.43 -4.00
N GLN A 241 -17.65 5.19 -4.96
CA GLN A 241 -18.27 6.43 -5.45
C GLN A 241 -18.92 6.26 -6.83
N GLY A 242 -18.65 5.15 -7.50
CA GLY A 242 -19.19 4.83 -8.81
C GLY A 242 -18.64 3.50 -9.34
N ASN A 243 -18.88 3.25 -10.64
CA ASN A 243 -18.40 2.05 -11.31
C ASN A 243 -18.13 2.34 -12.78
N ILE A 244 -16.93 2.02 -13.30
CA ILE A 244 -16.47 2.35 -14.66
C ILE A 244 -17.31 1.72 -15.78
N TYR A 245 -18.17 0.75 -15.48
CA TYR A 245 -19.07 0.16 -16.49
C TYR A 245 -20.36 0.96 -16.72
N ARG A 246 -20.66 1.95 -15.88
CA ARG A 246 -21.90 2.74 -15.97
C ARG A 246 -21.73 4.22 -15.67
N ASP A 247 -20.64 4.61 -15.02
CA ASP A 247 -20.34 6.00 -14.64
C ASP A 247 -19.08 6.46 -15.37
N SER A 248 -18.99 7.74 -15.70
CA SER A 248 -17.73 8.36 -16.10
C SER A 248 -16.80 8.42 -14.90
N PHE A 249 -15.59 7.88 -15.04
CA PHE A 249 -14.57 7.94 -14.00
C PHE A 249 -14.22 9.39 -13.63
N TRP A 250 -14.09 10.26 -14.65
CA TRP A 250 -13.75 11.67 -14.45
C TRP A 250 -14.85 12.44 -13.72
N ASP A 251 -16.13 12.21 -14.09
CA ASP A 251 -17.25 12.81 -13.35
C ASP A 251 -17.27 12.35 -11.90
N VAL A 252 -17.11 11.05 -11.67
CA VAL A 252 -17.03 10.50 -10.30
C VAL A 252 -15.87 11.13 -9.53
N TRP A 253 -14.67 11.21 -10.14
CA TRP A 253 -13.51 11.83 -9.50
C TRP A 253 -13.74 13.29 -9.16
N GLN A 254 -14.31 14.07 -10.04
CA GLN A 254 -14.53 15.49 -9.83
C GLN A 254 -15.65 15.78 -8.84
N ASN A 255 -16.79 15.07 -8.95
CA ASN A 255 -18.04 15.49 -8.37
C ASN A 255 -18.59 14.57 -7.26
N ARG A 256 -18.01 13.37 -7.03
CA ARG A 256 -18.56 12.40 -6.08
C ARG A 256 -17.57 11.97 -4.99
N PHE A 257 -16.40 12.59 -4.92
CA PHE A 257 -15.38 12.27 -3.92
C PHE A 257 -15.45 13.15 -2.66
N ASP A 258 -16.57 13.81 -2.40
CA ASP A 258 -16.75 14.66 -1.22
C ASP A 258 -16.48 13.90 0.07
N LYS A 259 -16.95 12.64 0.18
CA LYS A 259 -16.69 11.80 1.35
C LYS A 259 -15.20 11.65 1.68
N PHE A 260 -14.33 11.72 0.68
CA PHE A 260 -12.88 11.63 0.86
C PHE A 260 -12.23 12.98 1.15
N ARG A 261 -12.76 14.05 0.61
CA ARG A 261 -12.23 15.43 0.64
C ARG A 261 -12.76 16.22 1.81
N ASP A 262 -14.06 16.14 2.07
CA ASP A 262 -14.68 16.66 3.29
C ASP A 262 -14.75 15.54 4.32
N ARG A 263 -14.03 15.70 5.42
CA ARG A 263 -13.88 14.70 6.46
C ARG A 263 -14.72 14.98 7.70
N GLU A 264 -15.60 16.00 7.69
CA GLU A 264 -16.43 16.37 8.84
C GLU A 264 -17.36 15.22 9.30
N TRP A 265 -17.76 14.33 8.40
CA TRP A 265 -18.51 13.12 8.75
C TRP A 265 -17.77 12.21 9.73
N ALA A 266 -16.42 12.21 9.74
CA ALA A 266 -15.58 11.42 10.65
C ALA A 266 -15.36 12.12 12.02
N ARG A 267 -15.83 13.37 12.19
CA ARG A 267 -15.70 14.14 13.43
C ARG A 267 -16.74 13.75 14.45
N LYS A 268 -16.72 12.48 14.85
CA LYS A 268 -17.64 11.89 15.81
C LYS A 268 -16.91 10.93 16.73
N GLY A 269 -17.60 10.47 17.79
CA GLY A 269 -17.00 9.58 18.77
C GLY A 269 -15.73 10.19 19.37
N GLU A 270 -14.63 9.46 19.35
CA GLU A 270 -13.34 9.93 19.88
C GLU A 270 -12.70 11.08 19.10
N CYS A 271 -13.17 11.37 17.89
CA CYS A 271 -12.70 12.48 17.07
C CYS A 271 -13.46 13.79 17.30
N ALA A 272 -14.64 13.78 17.95
CA ALA A 272 -15.52 14.95 18.08
C ALA A 272 -14.82 16.16 18.71
N ASP A 273 -14.14 15.97 19.84
CA ASP A 273 -13.44 17.02 20.59
C ASP A 273 -11.91 16.86 20.55
N CYS A 274 -11.39 16.09 19.58
CA CYS A 274 -9.97 15.82 19.49
C CYS A 274 -9.19 17.08 19.08
N LYS A 275 -8.25 17.50 19.91
CA LYS A 275 -7.38 18.66 19.65
C LYS A 275 -6.51 18.51 18.39
N MET A 276 -6.27 17.26 17.96
CA MET A 276 -5.49 16.94 16.77
C MET A 276 -6.33 16.88 15.49
N TRP A 277 -7.64 17.10 15.58
CA TRP A 277 -8.55 17.01 14.42
C TRP A 277 -8.02 17.75 13.19
N ARG A 278 -7.59 18.99 13.35
CA ARG A 278 -7.08 19.85 12.25
C ARG A 278 -5.88 19.29 11.49
N PHE A 279 -5.15 18.35 12.10
CA PHE A 279 -3.98 17.69 11.50
C PHE A 279 -4.29 16.28 10.99
N CYS A 280 -5.19 15.58 11.67
CA CYS A 280 -5.47 14.16 11.48
C CYS A 280 -6.68 13.91 10.57
N LEU A 281 -7.71 14.75 10.64
CA LEU A 281 -8.99 14.63 9.91
C LEU A 281 -9.59 13.22 10.02
N GLY A 282 -9.51 12.59 11.21
CA GLY A 282 -10.02 11.23 11.44
C GLY A 282 -9.12 10.10 10.92
N GLY A 283 -7.87 10.37 10.56
CA GLY A 283 -6.91 9.36 10.11
C GLY A 283 -7.16 8.85 8.68
N GLY A 284 -6.62 7.68 8.36
CA GLY A 284 -6.78 7.06 7.04
C GLY A 284 -8.21 6.60 6.76
N MET A 285 -8.66 6.73 5.54
CA MET A 285 -9.98 6.24 5.12
C MET A 285 -10.18 4.75 5.42
N HIS A 286 -9.12 3.95 5.30
CA HIS A 286 -9.13 2.51 5.59
C HIS A 286 -9.29 2.17 7.07
N LEU A 287 -9.18 3.16 7.97
CA LEU A 287 -9.36 3.01 9.41
C LEU A 287 -10.84 3.08 9.83
N HIS A 288 -11.76 3.28 8.91
CA HIS A 288 -13.20 3.37 9.19
C HIS A 288 -13.95 2.15 8.67
N ASP A 289 -14.98 1.75 9.41
CA ASP A 289 -15.91 0.68 9.02
C ASP A 289 -17.06 1.20 8.11
N ASP A 290 -17.98 0.28 7.74
CA ASP A 290 -19.15 0.60 6.90
C ASP A 290 -20.14 1.59 7.56
N GLN A 291 -20.12 1.69 8.89
CA GLN A 291 -20.90 2.64 9.69
C GLN A 291 -20.13 3.94 9.97
N GLU A 292 -18.97 4.11 9.32
CA GLU A 292 -18.10 5.28 9.48
C GLU A 292 -17.51 5.44 10.90
N HIS A 293 -17.44 4.37 11.68
CA HIS A 293 -16.76 4.40 12.96
C HIS A 293 -15.26 4.25 12.75
N LEU A 294 -14.49 5.05 13.50
CA LEU A 294 -13.04 4.87 13.54
C LEU A 294 -12.70 3.59 14.33
N MET A 295 -12.13 2.61 13.66
CA MET A 295 -11.75 1.33 14.25
C MET A 295 -10.41 1.38 14.99
N TYR A 296 -9.56 2.36 14.67
CA TYR A 296 -8.20 2.40 15.15
C TYR A 296 -7.61 3.81 15.08
N CYS A 297 -7.21 4.38 16.21
CA CYS A 297 -6.58 5.69 16.29
C CYS A 297 -5.10 5.57 16.63
N HIS A 298 -4.21 5.78 15.67
CA HIS A 298 -2.76 5.72 15.89
C HIS A 298 -2.30 6.74 16.93
N TYR A 299 -2.79 7.98 16.86
CA TYR A 299 -2.41 9.04 17.80
C TYR A 299 -2.75 8.70 19.26
N LYS A 300 -3.95 8.16 19.48
CA LYS A 300 -4.42 7.84 20.84
C LYS A 300 -3.60 6.72 21.50
N ARG A 301 -3.10 5.81 20.71
CA ARG A 301 -2.20 4.73 21.19
C ARG A 301 -0.83 5.22 21.63
N LEU A 302 -0.50 6.47 21.31
CA LEU A 302 0.77 7.11 21.67
C LEU A 302 0.65 8.03 22.90
N GLN A 303 -0.55 8.12 23.51
CA GLN A 303 -0.80 8.94 24.70
C GLN A 303 -0.44 8.25 26.03
#